data_c4ce64eb5e55c4cf5f3512e6bfd6fd44
#
_entry.id   c4ce64eb5e55c4cf5f3512e6bfd6fd44
#
_cell.length_a   1.000
_cell.length_b   1.000
_cell.length_c   1.000
_cell.angle_alpha   90.00
_cell.angle_beta   90.00
_cell.angle_gamma   90.00
#
_symmetry.space_group_name_H-M   'P 1'
#
loop_
_entity.id
_entity.type
_entity.pdbx_description
1 polymer ?
#
loop_
_entity_poly.entity_id
_entity_poly.type
_entity_poly.pdbx_seq_one_letter_code
_entity_poly.pdbx_strand_id
1 'polypeptide(L)'
;MIELRNVQKSFEGKMVLHDVSAKMEAGKTNLIIGTSGSGKTVLMKIMIGLMSLDSGSVLYEGQDITKMDTKALKEIRKQIGMLFQGGALFDSKTVENNVMFPLDMFTKMSYRDKLKRVNEVLERVNLVDTNKKFPAEISGGMKKRVALARAIVQNPKFLFCDEPNSGLDPQTSLVIDKLVKEITTEYNITTVINTHDMNTVMESGDHIVYLYQGNKQWEGSNKDIIFSKDEKLNSFIFASEFLEKAKEMSMLEAGTEGTN
;
A
#
# COMPACT_ATOMS: atom_id res chain seq x y z
N MET A 1 12.28 -6.50 -0.91
CA MET A 1 12.07 -6.42 0.56
C MET A 1 12.48 -5.05 1.07
N ILE A 2 11.67 -4.46 1.97
CA ILE A 2 11.98 -3.21 2.67
C ILE A 2 12.11 -3.52 4.16
N GLU A 3 13.13 -2.98 4.83
CA GLU A 3 13.34 -3.17 6.27
C GLU A 3 13.41 -1.81 6.96
N LEU A 4 12.64 -1.66 8.03
CA LEU A 4 12.66 -0.52 8.95
C LEU A 4 13.43 -0.93 10.19
N ARG A 5 14.38 -0.11 10.65
CA ARG A 5 15.16 -0.35 11.86
C ARG A 5 15.11 0.86 12.76
N ASN A 6 14.45 0.72 13.90
CA ASN A 6 14.39 1.71 14.99
C ASN A 6 14.02 3.12 14.48
N VAL A 7 13.02 3.21 13.58
CA VAL A 7 12.61 4.46 12.95
C VAL A 7 11.92 5.35 13.96
N GLN A 8 12.47 6.56 14.15
CA GLN A 8 11.89 7.60 15.01
C GLN A 8 11.65 8.87 14.20
N LYS A 9 10.57 9.58 14.54
CA LYS A 9 10.22 10.87 13.95
C LYS A 9 9.47 11.74 14.93
N SER A 10 9.93 13.00 15.05
CA SER A 10 9.27 14.05 15.80
C SER A 10 8.96 15.26 14.93
N PHE A 11 8.00 16.06 15.34
CA PHE A 11 7.68 17.37 14.80
C PHE A 11 7.48 18.34 15.96
N GLU A 12 8.18 19.47 15.93
CA GLU A 12 8.08 20.52 16.95
C GLU A 12 8.19 19.97 18.40
N GLY A 13 9.11 19.02 18.60
CA GLY A 13 9.33 18.38 19.91
C GLY A 13 8.32 17.29 20.29
N LYS A 14 7.27 17.06 19.49
CA LYS A 14 6.31 15.96 19.70
C LYS A 14 6.72 14.73 18.91
N MET A 15 6.98 13.65 19.60
CA MET A 15 7.27 12.36 18.96
C MET A 15 6.02 11.80 18.28
N VAL A 16 6.18 11.34 17.03
CA VAL A 16 5.11 10.78 16.19
C VAL A 16 5.38 9.31 15.85
N LEU A 17 6.65 8.92 15.72
CA LEU A 17 7.05 7.53 15.57
C LEU A 17 8.10 7.20 16.65
N HIS A 18 7.85 6.11 17.39
CA HIS A 18 8.64 5.67 18.52
C HIS A 18 9.28 4.31 18.22
N ASP A 19 10.50 4.32 17.69
CA ASP A 19 11.30 3.10 17.51
C ASP A 19 10.61 1.99 16.68
N VAL A 20 10.07 2.35 15.52
CA VAL A 20 9.34 1.42 14.66
C VAL A 20 10.32 0.56 13.86
N SER A 21 10.26 -0.76 14.07
CA SER A 21 11.02 -1.76 13.31
C SER A 21 10.08 -2.79 12.70
N ALA A 22 10.19 -3.03 11.38
CA ALA A 22 9.35 -3.99 10.65
C ALA A 22 10.03 -4.41 9.34
N LYS A 23 9.61 -5.54 8.76
CA LYS A 23 10.08 -6.03 7.46
C LYS A 23 8.90 -6.18 6.51
N MET A 24 8.97 -5.52 5.35
CA MET A 24 7.98 -5.64 4.28
C MET A 24 8.51 -6.63 3.25
N GLU A 25 7.86 -7.78 3.13
CA GLU A 25 8.30 -8.89 2.30
C GLU A 25 7.91 -8.72 0.83
N ALA A 26 8.75 -9.23 -0.08
CA ALA A 26 8.45 -9.26 -1.51
C ALA A 26 7.35 -10.31 -1.81
N GLY A 27 6.55 -10.04 -2.84
CA GLY A 27 5.43 -10.89 -3.25
C GLY A 27 4.26 -10.92 -2.27
N LYS A 28 4.30 -10.08 -1.23
CA LYS A 28 3.26 -9.98 -0.20
C LYS A 28 2.64 -8.59 -0.14
N THR A 29 1.36 -8.55 0.24
CA THR A 29 0.68 -7.34 0.65
C THR A 29 0.99 -7.08 2.13
N ASN A 30 1.85 -6.09 2.37
CA ASN A 30 2.23 -5.67 3.71
C ASN A 30 1.34 -4.48 4.12
N LEU A 31 0.51 -4.66 5.12
CA LEU A 31 -0.40 -3.61 5.58
C LEU A 31 0.18 -2.86 6.77
N ILE A 32 0.04 -1.54 6.77
CA ILE A 32 0.26 -0.69 7.93
C ILE A 32 -1.13 -0.19 8.36
N ILE A 33 -1.60 -0.66 9.50
CA ILE A 33 -2.94 -0.35 10.02
C ILE A 33 -2.86 0.47 11.31
N GLY A 34 -3.96 1.11 11.68
CA GLY A 34 -4.08 1.90 12.90
C GLY A 34 -5.05 3.06 12.75
N THR A 35 -5.41 3.68 13.86
CA THR A 35 -6.33 4.83 13.90
C THR A 35 -5.77 6.04 13.13
N SER A 36 -6.62 7.02 12.82
CA SER A 36 -6.15 8.31 12.31
C SER A 36 -5.16 8.93 13.30
N GLY A 37 -4.07 9.51 12.78
CA GLY A 37 -3.02 10.11 13.61
C GLY A 37 -2.04 9.11 14.25
N SER A 38 -2.13 7.80 14.02
CA SER A 38 -1.18 6.81 14.56
C SER A 38 0.23 6.84 13.94
N GLY A 39 0.47 7.64 12.88
CA GLY A 39 1.78 7.77 12.24
C GLY A 39 1.93 7.05 10.90
N LYS A 40 0.91 6.33 10.39
CA LYS A 40 0.96 5.55 9.13
C LYS A 40 1.49 6.34 7.94
N THR A 41 0.89 7.49 7.63
CA THR A 41 1.28 8.33 6.50
C THR A 41 2.68 8.93 6.68
N VAL A 42 3.09 9.23 7.92
CA VAL A 42 4.45 9.69 8.24
C VAL A 42 5.45 8.57 7.96
N LEU A 43 5.16 7.36 8.45
CA LEU A 43 6.01 6.19 8.21
C LEU A 43 6.14 5.88 6.71
N MET A 44 5.03 5.89 5.97
CA MET A 44 5.06 5.70 4.52
C MET A 44 5.90 6.77 3.80
N LYS A 45 5.75 8.05 4.14
CA LYS A 45 6.57 9.14 3.57
C LYS A 45 8.05 8.99 3.86
N ILE A 46 8.42 8.47 5.03
CA ILE A 46 9.81 8.13 5.37
C ILE A 46 10.28 6.96 4.50
N MET A 47 9.49 5.90 4.36
CA MET A 47 9.85 4.74 3.54
C MET A 47 10.16 5.11 2.09
N ILE A 48 9.34 5.97 1.47
CA ILE A 48 9.58 6.41 0.06
C ILE A 48 10.62 7.53 -0.05
N GLY A 49 11.24 7.94 1.06
CA GLY A 49 12.26 8.98 1.11
C GLY A 49 11.72 10.40 0.83
N LEU A 50 10.41 10.65 1.01
CA LEU A 50 9.82 11.99 0.91
C LEU A 50 9.95 12.78 2.21
N MET A 51 10.30 12.11 3.31
CA MET A 51 10.48 12.71 4.62
C MET A 51 11.70 12.09 5.30
N SER A 52 12.52 12.93 5.93
CA SER A 52 13.63 12.46 6.77
C SER A 52 13.12 11.88 8.08
N LEU A 53 13.79 10.86 8.57
CA LEU A 53 13.65 10.37 9.95
C LEU A 53 14.63 11.12 10.88
N ASP A 54 14.43 11.03 12.19
CA ASP A 54 15.33 11.64 13.20
C ASP A 54 16.39 10.62 13.66
N SER A 55 16.02 9.35 13.76
CA SER A 55 16.94 8.25 14.01
C SER A 55 16.44 6.94 13.41
N GLY A 56 17.33 5.94 13.31
CA GLY A 56 17.05 4.65 12.69
C GLY A 56 17.48 4.57 11.23
N SER A 57 16.93 3.62 10.48
CA SER A 57 17.25 3.45 9.06
C SER A 57 16.11 2.77 8.29
N VAL A 58 16.09 3.00 6.97
CA VAL A 58 15.21 2.33 6.02
C VAL A 58 16.06 1.67 4.95
N LEU A 59 15.94 0.36 4.81
CA LEU A 59 16.74 -0.41 3.86
C LEU A 59 15.86 -0.97 2.74
N TYR A 60 16.31 -0.78 1.51
CA TYR A 60 15.76 -1.41 0.31
C TYR A 60 16.73 -2.46 -0.19
N GLU A 61 16.32 -3.74 -0.16
CA GLU A 61 17.19 -4.87 -0.55
C GLU A 61 18.57 -4.80 0.16
N GLY A 62 18.59 -4.39 1.44
CA GLY A 62 19.80 -4.23 2.23
C GLY A 62 20.54 -2.90 2.09
N GLN A 63 20.15 -2.03 1.16
CA GLN A 63 20.74 -0.71 0.95
C GLN A 63 20.01 0.35 1.78
N ASP A 64 20.72 1.03 2.67
CA ASP A 64 20.19 2.06 3.54
C ASP A 64 19.95 3.37 2.77
N ILE A 65 18.66 3.66 2.47
CA ILE A 65 18.28 4.87 1.71
C ILE A 65 18.46 6.17 2.51
N THR A 66 18.57 6.08 3.84
CA THR A 66 18.71 7.26 4.70
C THR A 66 20.10 7.90 4.60
N LYS A 67 21.08 7.12 4.10
CA LYS A 67 22.47 7.55 3.88
C LYS A 67 22.78 7.86 2.42
N MET A 68 21.80 7.71 1.53
CA MET A 68 21.99 7.94 0.09
C MET A 68 22.00 9.42 -0.24
N ASP A 69 22.81 9.79 -1.21
CA ASP A 69 22.74 11.11 -1.83
C ASP A 69 21.48 11.22 -2.72
N THR A 70 21.19 12.44 -3.17
CA THR A 70 20.02 12.74 -4.00
C THR A 70 19.99 11.92 -5.30
N LYS A 71 21.16 11.61 -5.88
CA LYS A 71 21.27 10.86 -7.13
C LYS A 71 20.93 9.38 -6.92
N ALA A 72 21.50 8.75 -5.90
CA ALA A 72 21.20 7.36 -5.52
C ALA A 72 19.74 7.20 -5.12
N LEU A 73 19.20 8.12 -4.31
CA LEU A 73 17.79 8.10 -3.91
C LEU A 73 16.84 8.24 -5.10
N LYS A 74 17.21 9.01 -6.14
CA LYS A 74 16.42 9.11 -7.38
C LYS A 74 16.32 7.75 -8.10
N GLU A 75 17.39 6.95 -8.12
CA GLU A 75 17.36 5.62 -8.74
C GLU A 75 16.47 4.63 -7.96
N ILE A 76 16.44 4.71 -6.63
CA ILE A 76 15.49 3.93 -5.83
C ILE A 76 14.05 4.35 -6.13
N ARG A 77 13.77 5.66 -6.19
CA ARG A 77 12.42 6.19 -6.47
C ARG A 77 11.87 5.77 -7.83
N LYS A 78 12.71 5.55 -8.84
CA LYS A 78 12.27 5.00 -10.14
C LYS A 78 11.71 3.57 -10.03
N GLN A 79 12.09 2.84 -8.99
CA GLN A 79 11.62 1.48 -8.73
C GLN A 79 10.36 1.47 -7.84
N ILE A 80 9.83 2.64 -7.47
CA ILE A 80 8.66 2.80 -6.61
C ILE A 80 7.47 3.24 -7.44
N GLY A 81 6.37 2.47 -7.38
CA GLY A 81 5.05 2.89 -7.80
C GLY A 81 4.27 3.44 -6.60
N MET A 82 3.47 4.47 -6.83
CA MET A 82 2.67 5.09 -5.75
C MET A 82 1.22 5.28 -6.18
N LEU A 83 0.29 4.73 -5.39
CA LEU A 83 -1.14 4.98 -5.45
C LEU A 83 -1.52 5.88 -4.27
N PHE A 84 -1.82 7.14 -4.54
CA PHE A 84 -2.25 8.10 -3.53
C PHE A 84 -3.73 7.96 -3.19
N GLN A 85 -4.14 8.36 -2.00
CA GLN A 85 -5.51 8.32 -1.51
C GLN A 85 -6.53 8.91 -2.50
N GLY A 86 -6.27 10.07 -3.07
CA GLY A 86 -7.12 10.72 -4.10
C GLY A 86 -6.87 10.24 -5.53
N GLY A 87 -5.97 9.23 -5.75
CA GLY A 87 -5.50 8.85 -7.08
C GLY A 87 -4.50 9.84 -7.69
N ALA A 88 -4.57 11.12 -7.35
CA ALA A 88 -3.70 12.21 -7.83
C ALA A 88 -3.48 12.22 -9.35
N LEU A 89 -4.56 12.00 -10.11
CA LEU A 89 -4.53 12.10 -11.57
C LEU A 89 -4.42 13.56 -12.00
N PHE A 90 -3.77 13.80 -13.12
CA PHE A 90 -3.75 15.10 -13.76
C PHE A 90 -5.09 15.31 -14.51
N ASP A 91 -5.92 16.22 -14.06
CA ASP A 91 -7.24 16.49 -14.66
C ASP A 91 -7.13 16.98 -16.11
N SER A 92 -6.05 17.66 -16.46
CA SER A 92 -5.76 18.16 -17.81
C SER A 92 -5.21 17.11 -18.77
N LYS A 93 -4.99 15.87 -18.32
CA LYS A 93 -4.45 14.77 -19.12
C LYS A 93 -5.49 13.66 -19.29
N THR A 94 -5.48 13.03 -20.46
CA THR A 94 -6.27 11.82 -20.69
C THR A 94 -5.81 10.65 -19.83
N VAL A 95 -6.59 9.58 -19.77
CA VAL A 95 -6.23 8.33 -19.08
C VAL A 95 -4.87 7.81 -19.58
N GLU A 96 -4.69 7.68 -20.91
CA GLU A 96 -3.41 7.20 -21.46
C GLU A 96 -2.23 8.10 -21.07
N ASN A 97 -2.41 9.42 -21.09
CA ASN A 97 -1.36 10.37 -20.76
C ASN A 97 -1.05 10.40 -19.24
N ASN A 98 -2.04 10.14 -18.40
CA ASN A 98 -1.80 9.93 -16.98
C ASN A 98 -0.96 8.69 -16.74
N VAL A 99 -1.29 7.57 -17.38
CA VAL A 99 -0.54 6.31 -17.22
C VAL A 99 0.84 6.40 -17.89
N MET A 100 0.96 7.09 -19.03
CA MET A 100 2.23 7.27 -19.76
C MET A 100 3.21 8.17 -19.01
N PHE A 101 2.75 9.07 -18.14
CA PHE A 101 3.56 10.11 -17.51
C PHE A 101 4.86 9.59 -16.86
N PRO A 102 4.89 8.48 -16.07
CA PRO A 102 6.16 7.97 -15.54
C PRO A 102 7.14 7.50 -16.65
N LEU A 103 6.62 6.93 -17.74
CA LEU A 103 7.46 6.53 -18.88
C LEU A 103 8.09 7.73 -19.57
N ASP A 104 7.36 8.86 -19.67
CA ASP A 104 7.89 10.11 -20.21
C ASP A 104 9.01 10.70 -19.36
N MET A 105 8.84 10.62 -18.04
CA MET A 105 9.80 11.19 -17.08
C MET A 105 11.09 10.37 -16.94
N PHE A 106 11.01 9.04 -17.06
CA PHE A 106 12.09 8.17 -16.61
C PHE A 106 12.65 7.23 -17.70
N THR A 107 12.06 7.20 -18.90
CA THR A 107 12.51 6.31 -19.97
C THR A 107 12.81 7.05 -21.26
N LYS A 108 13.60 6.40 -22.15
CA LYS A 108 13.85 6.85 -23.52
C LYS A 108 13.07 6.03 -24.55
N MET A 109 12.00 5.35 -24.14
CA MET A 109 11.15 4.54 -25.02
C MET A 109 10.53 5.40 -26.13
N SER A 110 10.31 4.80 -27.30
CA SER A 110 9.54 5.46 -28.36
C SER A 110 8.08 5.65 -27.91
N TYR A 111 7.38 6.64 -28.50
CA TYR A 111 5.95 6.84 -28.19
C TYR A 111 5.12 5.56 -28.47
N ARG A 112 5.42 4.84 -29.55
CA ARG A 112 4.75 3.57 -29.89
C ARG A 112 4.91 2.54 -28.79
N ASP A 113 6.11 2.36 -28.25
CA ASP A 113 6.39 1.38 -27.18
C ASP A 113 5.75 1.80 -25.87
N LYS A 114 5.78 3.10 -25.54
CA LYS A 114 5.07 3.65 -24.38
C LYS A 114 3.58 3.39 -24.48
N LEU A 115 2.96 3.67 -25.62
CA LEU A 115 1.53 3.46 -25.82
C LEU A 115 1.14 1.98 -25.72
N LYS A 116 1.97 1.09 -26.29
CA LYS A 116 1.81 -0.36 -26.13
C LYS A 116 1.80 -0.74 -24.64
N ARG A 117 2.81 -0.27 -23.88
CA ARG A 117 2.88 -0.55 -22.44
C ARG A 117 1.72 0.04 -21.65
N VAL A 118 1.26 1.23 -21.99
CA VAL A 118 0.06 1.85 -21.40
C VAL A 118 -1.17 0.97 -21.62
N ASN A 119 -1.37 0.45 -22.83
CA ASN A 119 -2.52 -0.41 -23.12
C ASN A 119 -2.46 -1.73 -22.34
N GLU A 120 -1.29 -2.35 -22.24
CA GLU A 120 -1.08 -3.57 -21.43
C GLU A 120 -1.49 -3.36 -19.97
N VAL A 121 -1.07 -2.26 -19.34
CA VAL A 121 -1.41 -2.01 -17.92
C VAL A 121 -2.85 -1.54 -17.74
N LEU A 122 -3.45 -0.84 -18.71
CA LEU A 122 -4.88 -0.51 -18.68
C LEU A 122 -5.75 -1.76 -18.78
N GLU A 123 -5.42 -2.68 -19.68
CA GLU A 123 -6.08 -3.98 -19.78
C GLU A 123 -5.94 -4.77 -18.47
N ARG A 124 -4.72 -4.80 -17.86
CA ARG A 124 -4.46 -5.49 -16.58
C ARG A 124 -5.33 -4.99 -15.44
N VAL A 125 -5.72 -3.71 -15.44
CA VAL A 125 -6.62 -3.13 -14.44
C VAL A 125 -8.08 -3.08 -14.92
N ASN A 126 -8.46 -3.83 -15.96
CA ASN A 126 -9.79 -3.90 -16.54
C ASN A 126 -10.34 -2.54 -17.00
N LEU A 127 -9.51 -1.78 -17.71
CA LEU A 127 -9.88 -0.49 -18.32
C LEU A 127 -9.63 -0.55 -19.82
N VAL A 128 -10.61 -1.05 -20.57
CA VAL A 128 -10.59 -1.10 -22.04
C VAL A 128 -11.32 0.12 -22.61
N ASP A 129 -10.87 0.64 -23.76
CA ASP A 129 -11.49 1.76 -24.50
C ASP A 129 -11.65 3.06 -23.70
N THR A 130 -10.75 3.31 -22.75
CA THR A 130 -10.78 4.50 -21.89
C THR A 130 -9.67 5.50 -22.17
N ASN A 131 -8.74 5.20 -23.07
CA ASN A 131 -7.49 5.93 -23.30
C ASN A 131 -7.68 7.44 -23.47
N LYS A 132 -8.68 7.85 -24.24
CA LYS A 132 -8.92 9.25 -24.60
C LYS A 132 -9.81 10.00 -23.63
N LYS A 133 -10.39 9.31 -22.63
CA LYS A 133 -11.21 9.94 -21.59
C LYS A 133 -10.35 10.76 -20.63
N PHE A 134 -10.93 11.81 -20.10
CA PHE A 134 -10.36 12.60 -19.03
C PHE A 134 -10.83 12.08 -17.66
N PRO A 135 -10.13 12.39 -16.56
CA PRO A 135 -10.55 12.00 -15.21
C PRO A 135 -12.00 12.41 -14.88
N ALA A 136 -12.46 13.55 -15.37
CA ALA A 136 -13.83 14.00 -15.16
C ALA A 136 -14.91 13.10 -15.82
N GLU A 137 -14.53 12.30 -16.82
CA GLU A 137 -15.44 11.46 -17.61
C GLU A 137 -15.50 9.99 -17.12
N ILE A 138 -14.81 9.68 -16.02
CA ILE A 138 -14.72 8.31 -15.48
C ILE A 138 -15.11 8.27 -13.99
N SER A 139 -15.61 7.11 -13.55
CA SER A 139 -16.04 6.90 -12.16
C SER A 139 -14.88 6.95 -11.16
N GLY A 140 -15.18 7.09 -9.86
CA GLY A 140 -14.18 7.05 -8.79
C GLY A 140 -13.36 5.77 -8.79
N GLY A 141 -13.99 4.61 -8.94
CA GLY A 141 -13.30 3.32 -9.06
C GLY A 141 -12.42 3.22 -10.31
N MET A 142 -12.87 3.78 -11.45
CA MET A 142 -12.03 3.86 -12.65
C MET A 142 -10.82 4.77 -12.41
N LYS A 143 -10.98 5.91 -11.74
CA LYS A 143 -9.83 6.79 -11.37
C LYS A 143 -8.80 6.06 -10.56
N LYS A 144 -9.21 5.26 -9.58
CA LYS A 144 -8.28 4.44 -8.76
C LYS A 144 -7.55 3.40 -9.61
N ARG A 145 -8.25 2.74 -10.55
CA ARG A 145 -7.63 1.77 -11.47
C ARG A 145 -6.64 2.45 -12.45
N VAL A 146 -6.95 3.63 -12.96
CA VAL A 146 -5.99 4.44 -13.75
C VAL A 146 -4.76 4.81 -12.92
N ALA A 147 -4.96 5.22 -11.67
CA ALA A 147 -3.85 5.54 -10.77
C ALA A 147 -2.98 4.31 -10.44
N LEU A 148 -3.61 3.13 -10.29
CA LEU A 148 -2.89 1.87 -10.13
C LEU A 148 -2.10 1.50 -11.41
N ALA A 149 -2.72 1.62 -12.60
CA ALA A 149 -2.04 1.41 -13.88
C ALA A 149 -0.82 2.33 -14.03
N ARG A 150 -0.96 3.62 -13.67
CA ARG A 150 0.15 4.57 -13.65
C ARG A 150 1.25 4.16 -12.67
N ALA A 151 0.89 3.64 -11.50
CA ALA A 151 1.87 3.21 -10.51
C ALA A 151 2.69 2.00 -10.97
N ILE A 152 2.08 1.09 -11.77
CA ILE A 152 2.75 -0.16 -12.21
C ILE A 152 3.35 -0.10 -13.62
N VAL A 153 3.16 0.98 -14.37
CA VAL A 153 3.55 1.07 -15.79
C VAL A 153 5.05 0.85 -16.02
N GLN A 154 5.90 1.18 -15.05
CA GLN A 154 7.35 1.01 -15.09
C GLN A 154 7.86 -0.33 -14.54
N ASN A 155 6.97 -1.29 -14.23
CA ASN A 155 7.32 -2.53 -13.53
C ASN A 155 8.08 -2.26 -12.21
N PRO A 156 7.47 -1.55 -11.26
CA PRO A 156 8.16 -1.20 -10.01
C PRO A 156 8.47 -2.46 -9.19
N LYS A 157 9.57 -2.43 -8.44
CA LYS A 157 9.85 -3.45 -7.41
C LYS A 157 9.07 -3.23 -6.12
N PHE A 158 8.64 -2.00 -5.88
CA PHE A 158 7.98 -1.56 -4.66
C PHE A 158 6.73 -0.78 -5.02
N LEU A 159 5.58 -1.16 -4.46
CA LEU A 159 4.31 -0.48 -4.66
C LEU A 159 3.81 0.03 -3.31
N PHE A 160 3.52 1.32 -3.24
CA PHE A 160 2.92 1.94 -2.05
C PHE A 160 1.51 2.40 -2.37
N CYS A 161 0.56 2.04 -1.52
CA CYS A 161 -0.84 2.42 -1.63
C CYS A 161 -1.27 3.13 -0.34
N ASP A 162 -1.60 4.40 -0.44
CA ASP A 162 -2.10 5.18 0.71
C ASP A 162 -3.63 5.25 0.63
N GLU A 163 -4.31 4.48 1.47
CA GLU A 163 -5.77 4.33 1.51
C GLU A 163 -6.41 4.13 0.12
N PRO A 164 -6.07 3.04 -0.59
CA PRO A 164 -6.47 2.83 -1.98
C PRO A 164 -8.00 2.82 -2.18
N ASN A 165 -8.75 2.38 -1.17
CA ASN A 165 -10.20 2.21 -1.20
C ASN A 165 -11.00 3.41 -0.68
N SER A 166 -10.33 4.45 -0.19
CA SER A 166 -11.00 5.63 0.37
C SER A 166 -11.97 6.26 -0.64
N GLY A 167 -13.23 6.44 -0.22
CA GLY A 167 -14.28 7.08 -1.01
C GLY A 167 -14.93 6.18 -2.07
N LEU A 168 -14.72 4.86 -2.00
CA LEU A 168 -15.36 3.87 -2.88
C LEU A 168 -16.47 3.11 -2.13
N ASP A 169 -17.42 2.58 -2.89
CA ASP A 169 -18.38 1.62 -2.38
C ASP A 169 -17.71 0.26 -2.07
N PRO A 170 -18.31 -0.60 -1.22
CA PRO A 170 -17.69 -1.86 -0.80
C PRO A 170 -17.34 -2.80 -1.96
N GLN A 171 -18.18 -2.90 -3.00
CA GLN A 171 -17.92 -3.79 -4.14
C GLN A 171 -16.74 -3.31 -4.96
N THR A 172 -16.67 -2.01 -5.22
CA THR A 172 -15.54 -1.39 -5.94
C THR A 172 -14.24 -1.51 -5.12
N SER A 173 -14.31 -1.38 -3.80
CA SER A 173 -13.16 -1.57 -2.89
C SER A 173 -12.56 -2.97 -3.02
N LEU A 174 -13.39 -4.01 -2.97
CA LEU A 174 -12.95 -5.40 -3.15
C LEU A 174 -12.26 -5.63 -4.51
N VAL A 175 -12.73 -4.98 -5.58
CA VAL A 175 -12.07 -5.07 -6.91
C VAL A 175 -10.66 -4.47 -6.85
N ILE A 176 -10.49 -3.32 -6.19
CA ILE A 176 -9.16 -2.69 -6.04
C ILE A 176 -8.22 -3.57 -5.22
N ASP A 177 -8.69 -4.09 -4.08
CA ASP A 177 -7.89 -4.97 -3.21
C ASP A 177 -7.42 -6.21 -3.96
N LYS A 178 -8.34 -6.88 -4.67
CA LYS A 178 -8.03 -8.04 -5.50
C LYS A 178 -7.00 -7.72 -6.57
N LEU A 179 -7.16 -6.61 -7.31
CA LEU A 179 -6.20 -6.16 -8.33
C LEU A 179 -4.82 -5.92 -7.73
N VAL A 180 -4.73 -5.22 -6.59
CA VAL A 180 -3.46 -4.96 -5.92
C VAL A 180 -2.80 -6.27 -5.48
N LYS A 181 -3.55 -7.20 -4.89
CA LYS A 181 -3.04 -8.51 -4.46
C LYS A 181 -2.54 -9.36 -5.63
N GLU A 182 -3.32 -9.46 -6.70
CA GLU A 182 -2.94 -10.18 -7.92
C GLU A 182 -1.66 -9.62 -8.53
N ILE A 183 -1.58 -8.30 -8.71
CA ILE A 183 -0.41 -7.59 -9.24
C ILE A 183 0.82 -7.82 -8.34
N THR A 184 0.64 -7.76 -7.02
CA THR A 184 1.69 -8.01 -6.03
C THR A 184 2.30 -9.39 -6.21
N THR A 185 1.47 -10.41 -6.32
CA THR A 185 1.90 -11.81 -6.46
C THR A 185 2.49 -12.09 -7.84
N GLU A 186 1.80 -11.65 -8.90
CA GLU A 186 2.19 -11.89 -10.30
C GLU A 186 3.58 -11.30 -10.63
N TYR A 187 3.83 -10.07 -10.18
CA TYR A 187 5.10 -9.39 -10.44
C TYR A 187 6.11 -9.48 -9.29
N ASN A 188 5.81 -10.25 -8.24
CA ASN A 188 6.64 -10.39 -7.04
C ASN A 188 7.04 -9.03 -6.43
N ILE A 189 6.10 -8.09 -6.37
CA ILE A 189 6.31 -6.74 -5.85
C ILE A 189 6.28 -6.75 -4.32
N THR A 190 7.12 -5.95 -3.67
CA THR A 190 6.93 -5.60 -2.25
C THR A 190 5.86 -4.51 -2.17
N THR A 191 4.63 -4.89 -1.84
CA THR A 191 3.52 -3.93 -1.73
C THR A 191 3.30 -3.52 -0.29
N VAL A 192 3.22 -2.21 -0.05
CA VAL A 192 2.91 -1.61 1.26
C VAL A 192 1.61 -0.81 1.14
N ILE A 193 0.63 -1.13 1.97
CA ILE A 193 -0.68 -0.49 1.97
C ILE A 193 -0.95 0.14 3.33
N ASN A 194 -1.14 1.44 3.39
CA ASN A 194 -1.78 2.07 4.53
C ASN A 194 -3.28 1.91 4.41
N THR A 195 -3.93 1.37 5.42
CA THR A 195 -5.39 1.28 5.45
C THR A 195 -5.95 1.31 6.88
N HIS A 196 -7.20 1.70 6.98
CA HIS A 196 -8.05 1.50 8.17
C HIS A 196 -9.31 0.69 7.81
N ASP A 197 -9.40 0.17 6.58
CA ASP A 197 -10.50 -0.68 6.12
C ASP A 197 -10.29 -2.12 6.57
N MET A 198 -11.21 -2.61 7.40
CA MET A 198 -11.13 -3.96 7.96
C MET A 198 -11.32 -5.06 6.91
N ASN A 199 -12.08 -4.80 5.84
CA ASN A 199 -12.22 -5.76 4.74
C ASN A 199 -10.87 -5.97 4.06
N THR A 200 -10.16 -4.89 3.74
CA THR A 200 -8.79 -4.97 3.19
C THR A 200 -7.86 -5.74 4.13
N VAL A 201 -7.95 -5.50 5.45
CA VAL A 201 -7.12 -6.18 6.45
C VAL A 201 -7.37 -7.69 6.44
N MET A 202 -8.63 -8.11 6.47
CA MET A 202 -9.00 -9.53 6.55
C MET A 202 -8.77 -10.28 5.25
N GLU A 203 -9.03 -9.65 4.09
CA GLU A 203 -8.94 -10.30 2.78
C GLU A 203 -7.52 -10.29 2.18
N SER A 204 -6.76 -9.23 2.43
CA SER A 204 -5.52 -8.97 1.69
C SER A 204 -4.25 -8.94 2.55
N GLY A 205 -4.36 -8.96 3.88
CA GLY A 205 -3.24 -8.78 4.79
C GLY A 205 -2.34 -10.00 4.93
N ASP A 206 -1.39 -10.20 4.02
CA ASP A 206 -0.40 -11.28 4.15
C ASP A 206 0.59 -11.03 5.30
N HIS A 207 0.93 -9.77 5.53
CA HIS A 207 1.73 -9.29 6.64
C HIS A 207 1.17 -7.95 7.12
N ILE A 208 0.96 -7.79 8.42
CA ILE A 208 0.26 -6.65 9.01
C ILE A 208 1.08 -6.07 10.16
N VAL A 209 1.30 -4.77 10.11
CA VAL A 209 1.92 -3.98 11.18
C VAL A 209 0.88 -3.04 11.77
N TYR A 210 0.51 -3.23 13.02
CA TYR A 210 -0.42 -2.35 13.72
C TYR A 210 0.33 -1.24 14.44
N LEU A 211 0.06 0.00 14.04
CA LEU A 211 0.58 1.20 14.70
C LEU A 211 -0.45 1.77 15.68
N TYR A 212 -0.05 1.90 16.93
CA TYR A 212 -0.81 2.55 17.96
C TYR A 212 0.00 3.66 18.62
N GLN A 213 -0.47 4.90 18.53
CA GLN A 213 0.20 6.08 19.09
C GLN A 213 1.72 6.14 18.74
N GLY A 214 2.05 5.92 17.47
CA GLY A 214 3.43 5.98 16.97
C GLY A 214 4.30 4.74 17.27
N ASN A 215 3.79 3.76 18.00
CA ASN A 215 4.50 2.52 18.31
C ASN A 215 4.02 1.36 17.43
N LYS A 216 4.92 0.43 17.08
CA LYS A 216 4.51 -0.87 16.58
C LYS A 216 3.95 -1.69 17.73
N GLN A 217 2.62 -1.78 17.82
CA GLN A 217 1.91 -2.46 18.89
C GLN A 217 1.79 -3.96 18.63
N TRP A 218 1.59 -4.35 17.35
CA TRP A 218 1.44 -5.75 16.96
C TRP A 218 1.94 -5.96 15.53
N GLU A 219 2.31 -7.21 15.23
CA GLU A 219 2.76 -7.67 13.92
C GLU A 219 2.35 -9.13 13.71
N GLY A 220 1.82 -9.47 12.51
CA GLY A 220 1.37 -10.81 12.16
C GLY A 220 0.68 -10.82 10.80
N SER A 221 -0.11 -11.84 10.50
CA SER A 221 -0.94 -11.95 9.30
C SER A 221 -2.43 -11.76 9.60
N ASN A 222 -3.27 -11.70 8.56
CA ASN A 222 -4.72 -11.69 8.71
C ASN A 222 -5.25 -12.95 9.43
N LYS A 223 -4.55 -14.08 9.32
CA LYS A 223 -4.89 -15.31 10.06
C LYS A 223 -4.56 -15.19 11.55
N ASP A 224 -3.45 -14.54 11.89
CA ASP A 224 -3.00 -14.38 13.27
C ASP A 224 -3.85 -13.37 14.05
N ILE A 225 -4.46 -12.40 13.37
CA ILE A 225 -5.33 -11.37 13.98
C ILE A 225 -6.46 -11.99 14.79
N ILE A 226 -7.11 -13.05 14.28
CA ILE A 226 -8.26 -13.71 14.92
C ILE A 226 -7.86 -14.26 16.29
N PHE A 227 -6.63 -14.77 16.42
CA PHE A 227 -6.12 -15.38 17.64
C PHE A 227 -5.35 -14.41 18.54
N SER A 228 -5.23 -13.14 18.12
CA SER A 228 -4.51 -12.14 18.90
C SER A 228 -5.18 -11.87 20.25
N LYS A 229 -4.36 -11.79 21.32
CA LYS A 229 -4.76 -11.39 22.67
C LYS A 229 -4.48 -9.91 22.96
N ASP A 230 -3.94 -9.17 22.00
CA ASP A 230 -3.68 -7.73 22.17
C ASP A 230 -5.02 -6.97 22.23
N GLU A 231 -5.31 -6.38 23.37
CA GLU A 231 -6.58 -5.69 23.63
C GLU A 231 -6.77 -4.46 22.72
N LYS A 232 -5.69 -3.73 22.43
CA LYS A 232 -5.74 -2.53 21.58
C LYS A 232 -6.00 -2.89 20.12
N LEU A 233 -5.37 -3.95 19.62
CA LEU A 233 -5.64 -4.49 18.28
C LEU A 233 -7.09 -4.98 18.21
N ASN A 234 -7.53 -5.75 19.20
CA ASN A 234 -8.89 -6.30 19.24
C ASN A 234 -9.95 -5.20 19.24
N SER A 235 -9.78 -4.16 20.07
CA SER A 235 -10.71 -3.02 20.09
C SER A 235 -10.71 -2.21 18.79
N PHE A 236 -9.60 -2.23 18.04
CA PHE A 236 -9.50 -1.56 16.73
C PHE A 236 -10.14 -2.39 15.61
N ILE A 237 -9.85 -3.69 15.54
CA ILE A 237 -10.32 -4.58 14.46
C ILE A 237 -11.78 -5.00 14.67
N PHE A 238 -12.13 -5.43 15.89
CA PHE A 238 -13.41 -6.01 16.23
C PHE A 238 -14.33 -5.01 16.95
N ALA A 239 -14.32 -3.74 16.52
CA ALA A 239 -15.10 -2.66 17.10
C ALA A 239 -16.62 -2.80 16.87
N SER A 240 -17.09 -3.72 16.02
CA SER A 240 -18.51 -3.98 15.78
C SER A 240 -18.90 -5.37 16.29
N GLU A 241 -20.12 -5.51 16.83
CA GLU A 241 -20.68 -6.79 17.27
C GLU A 241 -20.62 -7.88 16.18
N PHE A 242 -20.74 -7.49 14.91
CA PHE A 242 -20.66 -8.42 13.78
C PHE A 242 -19.26 -9.04 13.68
N LEU A 243 -18.21 -8.23 13.77
CA LEU A 243 -16.81 -8.70 13.69
C LEU A 243 -16.42 -9.48 14.96
N GLU A 244 -16.92 -9.09 16.14
CA GLU A 244 -16.73 -9.86 17.38
C GLU A 244 -17.32 -11.27 17.26
N LYS A 245 -18.57 -11.39 16.80
CA LYS A 245 -19.22 -12.70 16.58
C LYS A 245 -18.49 -13.53 15.52
N ALA A 246 -18.03 -12.90 14.43
CA ALA A 246 -17.24 -13.59 13.40
C ALA A 246 -15.94 -14.15 13.98
N LYS A 247 -15.25 -13.40 14.84
CA LYS A 247 -14.07 -13.87 15.56
C LYS A 247 -14.37 -15.08 16.45
N GLU A 248 -15.43 -15.01 17.27
CA GLU A 248 -15.85 -16.10 18.15
C GLU A 248 -16.15 -17.38 17.37
N MET A 249 -16.88 -17.28 16.24
CA MET A 249 -17.18 -18.42 15.38
C MET A 249 -15.90 -19.04 14.79
N SER A 250 -14.98 -18.22 14.27
CA SER A 250 -13.70 -18.70 13.73
C SER A 250 -12.83 -19.38 14.79
N MET A 251 -12.86 -18.90 16.03
CA MET A 251 -12.15 -19.56 17.15
C MET A 251 -12.76 -20.91 17.53
N LEU A 252 -14.09 -21.05 17.48
CA LEU A 252 -14.79 -22.32 17.74
C LEU A 252 -14.48 -23.36 16.66
N GLU A 253 -14.49 -22.96 15.38
CA GLU A 253 -14.16 -23.84 14.25
C GLU A 253 -12.72 -24.37 14.35
N ALA A 254 -11.76 -23.48 14.62
CA ALA A 254 -10.35 -23.87 14.81
C ALA A 254 -10.14 -24.80 16.02
N GLY A 255 -10.95 -24.67 17.08
CA GLY A 255 -10.91 -25.56 18.26
C GLY A 255 -11.47 -26.96 17.98
N THR A 256 -12.36 -27.11 17.00
CA THR A 256 -12.95 -28.41 16.64
C THR A 256 -12.08 -29.21 15.66
N GLU A 257 -11.26 -28.56 14.83
CA GLU A 257 -10.32 -29.24 13.90
C GLU A 257 -9.10 -29.84 14.62
N GLY A 258 -8.77 -29.38 15.83
CA GLY A 258 -7.66 -29.88 16.66
C GLY A 258 -7.96 -31.14 17.49
N THR A 259 -9.19 -31.69 17.42
CA THR A 259 -9.65 -32.82 18.24
C THR A 259 -10.01 -34.09 17.45
N ASN A 260 -9.63 -34.15 16.18
CA ASN A 260 -9.78 -35.37 15.34
C ASN A 260 -8.44 -36.00 14.96
#